data_7db2d68c9ac7a8933d27a3e5ebf23d34
#
_entry.id   7db2d68c9ac7a8933d27a3e5ebf23d34
#
_cell.length_a   1.000
_cell.length_b   1.000
_cell.length_c   1.000
_cell.angle_alpha   90.00
_cell.angle_beta   90.00
_cell.angle_gamma   90.00
#
_symmetry.space_group_name_H-M   'P 1'
#
loop_
_entity.id
_entity.type
_entity.pdbx_description
1 polymer ?
#
loop_
_entity_poly.entity_id
_entity_poly.type
_entity_poly.pdbx_seq_one_letter_code
_entity_poly.pdbx_strand_id
1 'polypeptide(L)'
;YDTEKMLKMIIGDSWKNLNKEIKKEIINVFEEYIAKNYIKRFSKIKNLQFSSLEEKKIGNYKTVKSNLILDNDEKISISYLLSPKRQEWKIFDVLLAGSVSEIATKKSEFKSFIVDGNINPLIDALKKKNKTLIENY
;
A
#
# COMPACT_ATOMS: atom_id res chain seq x y z
N TYR A 1 1.06 -5.39 -6.80
CA TYR A 1 0.07 -4.51 -6.18
C TYR A 1 -0.95 -4.02 -7.20
N ASP A 2 -2.20 -3.95 -6.77
CA ASP A 2 -3.27 -3.34 -7.55
C ASP A 2 -3.41 -1.89 -7.12
N THR A 3 -2.55 -1.04 -7.64
CA THR A 3 -2.43 0.36 -7.25
C THR A 3 -3.73 1.14 -7.47
N GLU A 4 -4.39 0.90 -8.60
CA GLU A 4 -5.65 1.58 -8.90
C GLU A 4 -6.74 1.23 -7.89
N LYS A 5 -6.89 -0.06 -7.54
CA LYS A 5 -7.86 -0.49 -6.55
C LYS A 5 -7.54 0.09 -5.16
N MET A 6 -6.27 0.13 -4.79
CA MET A 6 -5.83 0.73 -3.52
C MET A 6 -6.20 2.20 -3.48
N LEU A 7 -5.94 2.95 -4.55
CA LEU A 7 -6.28 4.38 -4.62
C LEU A 7 -7.77 4.64 -4.61
N LYS A 8 -8.57 3.81 -5.25
CA LYS A 8 -10.03 3.91 -5.18
C LYS A 8 -10.52 3.80 -3.75
N MET A 9 -9.94 2.89 -2.99
CA MET A 9 -10.29 2.68 -1.59
C MET A 9 -9.84 3.85 -0.70
N ILE A 10 -8.66 4.39 -0.96
CA ILE A 10 -8.10 5.52 -0.20
C ILE A 10 -8.83 6.83 -0.50
N ILE A 11 -9.02 7.14 -1.76
CA ILE A 11 -9.63 8.40 -2.20
C ILE A 11 -11.15 8.37 -2.07
N GLY A 12 -11.75 7.19 -2.28
CA GLY A 12 -13.19 7.03 -2.15
C GLY A 12 -13.96 7.62 -3.33
N ASP A 13 -15.11 8.22 -3.04
CA ASP A 13 -16.03 8.69 -4.07
C ASP A 13 -15.44 9.75 -5.01
N SER A 14 -14.47 10.51 -4.54
CA SER A 14 -13.80 11.53 -5.36
C SER A 14 -13.08 10.94 -6.57
N TRP A 15 -12.72 9.65 -6.51
CA TRP A 15 -12.03 8.98 -7.61
C TRP A 15 -12.82 9.04 -8.93
N LYS A 16 -14.15 8.90 -8.85
CA LYS A 16 -15.01 8.90 -10.03
C LYS A 16 -14.97 10.19 -10.82
N ASN A 17 -14.71 11.31 -10.14
CA ASN A 17 -14.73 12.65 -10.73
C ASN A 17 -13.38 13.09 -11.26
N LEU A 18 -12.35 12.26 -11.13
CA LEU A 18 -11.02 12.60 -11.62
C LEU A 18 -10.90 12.33 -13.12
N ASN A 19 -10.19 13.20 -13.84
CA ASN A 19 -9.93 12.96 -15.25
C ASN A 19 -8.82 11.91 -15.42
N LYS A 20 -8.65 11.41 -16.64
CA LYS A 20 -7.69 10.35 -16.93
C LYS A 20 -6.25 10.74 -16.63
N GLU A 21 -5.89 11.98 -16.89
CA GLU A 21 -4.53 12.48 -16.67
C GLU A 21 -4.17 12.51 -15.20
N ILE A 22 -5.10 13.00 -14.37
CA ILE A 22 -4.91 13.05 -12.91
C ILE A 22 -4.85 11.63 -12.34
N LYS A 23 -5.72 10.72 -12.80
CA LYS A 23 -5.68 9.32 -12.38
C LYS A 23 -4.34 8.68 -12.70
N LYS A 24 -3.83 8.91 -13.90
CA LYS A 24 -2.54 8.38 -14.32
C LYS A 24 -1.40 8.94 -13.47
N GLU A 25 -1.44 10.23 -13.21
CA GLU A 25 -0.41 10.90 -12.39
C GLU A 25 -0.38 10.35 -10.97
N ILE A 26 -1.55 10.26 -10.31
CA ILE A 26 -1.60 9.77 -8.93
C ILE A 26 -1.20 8.29 -8.85
N ILE A 27 -1.56 7.48 -9.85
CA ILE A 27 -1.14 6.08 -9.90
C ILE A 27 0.38 5.98 -9.94
N ASN A 28 1.03 6.73 -10.83
CA ASN A 28 2.49 6.71 -10.96
C ASN A 28 3.19 7.19 -9.68
N VAL A 29 2.71 8.28 -9.10
CA VAL A 29 3.28 8.84 -7.87
C VAL A 29 3.10 7.89 -6.70
N PHE A 30 1.93 7.26 -6.60
CA PHE A 30 1.63 6.32 -5.52
C PHE A 30 2.42 5.01 -5.65
N GLU A 31 2.63 4.52 -6.86
CA GLU A 31 3.47 3.34 -7.08
C GLU A 31 4.90 3.59 -6.61
N GLU A 32 5.44 4.76 -6.92
CA GLU A 32 6.76 5.16 -6.43
C GLU A 32 6.79 5.24 -4.91
N TYR A 33 5.74 5.80 -4.31
CA TYR A 33 5.61 5.94 -2.87
C TYR A 33 5.59 4.57 -2.18
N ILE A 34 4.82 3.62 -2.71
CA ILE A 34 4.76 2.25 -2.16
C ILE A 34 6.12 1.59 -2.24
N ALA A 35 6.78 1.67 -3.40
CA ALA A 35 8.08 1.05 -3.60
C ALA A 35 9.14 1.62 -2.64
N LYS A 36 9.19 2.93 -2.49
CA LYS A 36 10.15 3.58 -1.61
C LYS A 36 9.89 3.30 -0.14
N ASN A 37 8.63 3.26 0.27
CA ASN A 37 8.28 2.88 1.64
C ASN A 37 8.67 1.45 1.95
N TYR A 38 8.48 0.55 1.00
CA TYR A 38 8.85 -0.84 1.14
C TYR A 38 10.37 -0.98 1.33
N ILE A 39 11.14 -0.30 0.48
CA ILE A 39 12.60 -0.29 0.57
C ILE A 39 13.05 0.26 1.92
N LYS A 40 12.50 1.39 2.35
CA LYS A 40 12.84 2.02 3.62
C LYS A 40 12.53 1.10 4.80
N ARG A 41 11.37 0.47 4.79
CA ARG A 41 10.92 -0.40 5.88
C ARG A 41 11.86 -1.59 6.09
N PHE A 42 12.34 -2.18 5.00
CA PHE A 42 13.15 -3.39 5.06
C PHE A 42 14.65 -3.17 4.92
N SER A 43 15.10 -1.96 4.67
CA SER A 43 16.52 -1.66 4.46
C SER A 43 17.40 -1.90 5.68
N LYS A 44 16.84 -1.78 6.88
CA LYS A 44 17.58 -1.96 8.14
C LYS A 44 17.58 -3.39 8.63
N ILE A 45 16.91 -4.29 7.95
CA ILE A 45 16.81 -5.70 8.33
C ILE A 45 17.87 -6.46 7.54
N LYS A 46 18.89 -6.97 8.25
CA LYS A 46 20.02 -7.63 7.61
C LYS A 46 19.70 -9.04 7.12
N ASN A 47 18.96 -9.82 7.90
CA ASN A 47 18.61 -11.20 7.58
C ASN A 47 17.10 -11.36 7.52
N LEU A 48 16.50 -10.81 6.45
CA LEU A 48 15.07 -10.89 6.25
C LEU A 48 14.66 -12.31 5.93
N GLN A 49 13.83 -12.90 6.77
CA GLN A 49 13.31 -14.25 6.56
C GLN A 49 11.80 -14.24 6.73
N PHE A 50 11.13 -14.97 5.84
CA PHE A 50 9.70 -15.21 5.97
C PHE A 50 9.50 -16.67 6.35
N SER A 51 8.73 -16.91 7.43
CA SER A 51 8.34 -18.26 7.80
C SER A 51 6.89 -18.49 7.37
N SER A 52 6.59 -19.72 7.01
CA SER A 52 5.26 -20.24 6.69
C SER A 52 4.30 -19.29 5.96
N LEU A 53 3.72 -19.80 4.87
CA LEU A 53 2.67 -19.11 4.13
C LEU A 53 1.37 -19.87 4.36
N GLU A 54 0.36 -19.19 4.88
CA GLU A 54 -1.00 -19.71 4.95
C GLU A 54 -1.86 -18.97 3.93
N GLU A 55 -2.46 -19.72 3.03
CA GLU A 55 -3.36 -19.16 2.03
C GLU A 55 -4.80 -19.54 2.37
N LYS A 56 -5.69 -18.55 2.40
CA LYS A 56 -7.11 -18.77 2.65
C LYS A 56 -7.93 -17.96 1.68
N LYS A 57 -8.85 -18.62 0.97
CA LYS A 57 -9.77 -17.95 0.06
C LYS A 57 -11.03 -17.55 0.80
N ILE A 58 -11.42 -16.28 0.67
CA ILE A 58 -12.62 -15.72 1.31
C ILE A 58 -13.44 -15.01 0.23
N GLY A 59 -14.53 -15.64 -0.23
CA GLY A 59 -15.36 -15.05 -1.29
C GLY A 59 -14.57 -14.74 -2.54
N ASN A 60 -14.55 -13.47 -2.93
CA ASN A 60 -13.88 -13.03 -4.16
C ASN A 60 -12.39 -12.65 -3.98
N TYR A 61 -11.88 -12.77 -2.76
CA TYR A 61 -10.48 -12.46 -2.51
C TYR A 61 -9.82 -13.58 -1.72
N LYS A 62 -8.50 -13.49 -1.58
CA LYS A 62 -7.77 -14.42 -0.74
C LYS A 62 -6.78 -13.69 0.16
N THR A 63 -6.46 -14.31 1.29
CA THR A 63 -5.41 -13.83 2.19
C THR A 63 -4.23 -14.75 2.13
N VAL A 64 -3.04 -14.17 2.15
CA VAL A 64 -1.79 -14.92 2.31
C VAL A 64 -1.11 -14.39 3.56
N LYS A 65 -1.07 -15.22 4.60
CA LYS A 65 -0.47 -14.85 5.87
C LYS A 65 0.97 -15.35 5.94
N SER A 66 1.84 -14.46 6.35
CA SER A 66 3.26 -14.73 6.49
C SER A 66 3.76 -14.16 7.80
N ASN A 67 4.82 -14.74 8.35
CA ASN A 67 5.52 -14.17 9.49
C ASN A 67 6.89 -13.69 9.03
N LEU A 68 7.18 -12.43 9.30
CA LEU A 68 8.50 -11.85 9.08
C LEU A 68 9.33 -12.06 10.33
N ILE A 69 10.50 -12.69 10.17
CA ILE A 69 11.42 -12.95 11.28
C ILE A 69 12.49 -11.87 11.26
N LEU A 70 12.61 -11.14 12.37
CA LEU A 70 13.61 -10.10 12.54
C LEU A 70 14.91 -10.67 13.10
N ASP A 71 15.96 -9.83 13.11
CA ASP A 71 17.30 -10.24 13.58
C ASP A 71 17.34 -10.71 15.03
N ASN A 72 16.39 -10.24 15.86
CA ASN A 72 16.29 -10.62 17.28
C ASN A 72 15.32 -11.78 17.52
N ASP A 73 14.99 -12.54 16.49
CA ASP A 73 14.01 -13.63 16.50
C ASP A 73 12.57 -13.22 16.77
N GLU A 74 12.29 -11.92 16.80
CA GLU A 74 10.92 -11.43 16.86
C GLU A 74 10.21 -11.73 15.55
N LYS A 75 8.91 -12.07 15.66
CA LYS A 75 8.08 -12.35 14.49
C LYS A 75 6.99 -11.29 14.34
N ILE A 76 6.86 -10.78 13.14
CA ILE A 76 5.78 -9.84 12.80
C ILE A 76 4.87 -10.54 11.80
N SER A 77 3.58 -10.62 12.14
CA SER A 77 2.58 -11.20 11.24
C SER A 77 2.21 -10.19 10.16
N ILE A 78 2.29 -10.62 8.90
CA ILE A 78 1.89 -9.81 7.76
C ILE A 78 0.90 -10.62 6.95
N SER A 79 -0.28 -10.07 6.70
CA SER A 79 -1.29 -10.69 5.86
C SER A 79 -1.49 -9.85 4.61
N TYR A 80 -1.38 -10.49 3.44
CA TYR A 80 -1.62 -9.86 2.16
C TYR A 80 -3.02 -10.20 1.68
N LEU A 81 -3.77 -9.18 1.27
CA LEU A 81 -5.11 -9.36 0.70
C LEU A 81 -5.01 -9.20 -0.81
N LEU A 82 -5.45 -10.23 -1.53
CA LEU A 82 -5.33 -10.27 -2.98
C LEU A 82 -6.70 -10.45 -3.64
N SER A 83 -6.87 -9.80 -4.77
CA SER A 83 -8.07 -9.97 -5.60
C SER A 83 -7.67 -10.28 -7.04
N PRO A 84 -8.56 -10.93 -7.82
CA PRO A 84 -8.27 -11.23 -9.21
C PRO A 84 -8.24 -9.96 -10.06
N LYS A 85 -7.26 -9.89 -10.96
CA LYS A 85 -7.19 -8.85 -11.98
C LYS A 85 -6.53 -9.44 -13.23
N ARG A 86 -7.27 -9.53 -14.32
CA ARG A 86 -6.75 -10.03 -15.61
C ARG A 86 -6.07 -11.40 -15.48
N GLN A 87 -6.72 -12.36 -14.83
CA GLN A 87 -6.23 -13.73 -14.62
C GLN A 87 -5.04 -13.84 -13.64
N GLU A 88 -4.70 -12.74 -12.97
CA GLU A 88 -3.66 -12.72 -11.93
C GLU A 88 -4.26 -12.33 -10.60
N TRP A 89 -3.61 -12.73 -9.51
CA TRP A 89 -3.93 -12.27 -8.18
C TRP A 89 -3.03 -11.09 -7.84
N LYS A 90 -3.62 -9.96 -7.48
CA LYS A 90 -2.87 -8.75 -7.14
C LYS A 90 -3.21 -8.26 -5.73
N ILE A 91 -2.20 -7.77 -5.04
CA ILE A 91 -2.34 -7.28 -3.67
C ILE A 91 -3.08 -5.93 -3.67
N PHE A 92 -4.14 -5.83 -2.90
CA PHE A 92 -4.87 -4.57 -2.73
C PHE A 92 -4.83 -4.04 -1.29
N ASP A 93 -4.38 -4.82 -0.33
CA ASP A 93 -4.19 -4.36 1.05
C ASP A 93 -3.15 -5.23 1.75
N VAL A 94 -2.59 -4.71 2.82
CA VAL A 94 -1.65 -5.41 3.68
C VAL A 94 -2.04 -5.15 5.13
N LEU A 95 -2.21 -6.23 5.90
CA LEU A 95 -2.49 -6.14 7.33
C LEU A 95 -1.21 -6.36 8.11
N LEU A 96 -0.78 -5.35 8.83
CA LEU A 96 0.41 -5.43 9.69
C LEU A 96 0.01 -5.87 11.09
N ALA A 97 0.85 -6.72 11.70
CA ALA A 97 0.59 -7.27 13.03
C ALA A 97 -0.77 -7.96 13.12
N GLY A 98 -1.25 -8.48 11.99
CA GLY A 98 -2.49 -9.26 11.90
C GLY A 98 -3.78 -8.45 11.78
N SER A 99 -3.79 -7.14 12.04
CA SER A 99 -5.05 -6.40 12.08
C SER A 99 -5.00 -4.97 11.55
N VAL A 100 -3.83 -4.37 11.41
CA VAL A 100 -3.72 -2.97 10.97
C VAL A 100 -3.65 -2.89 9.45
N SER A 101 -4.76 -2.45 8.83
CA SER A 101 -4.85 -2.29 7.38
C SER A 101 -4.04 -1.08 6.91
N GLU A 102 -3.15 -1.29 5.95
CA GLU A 102 -2.38 -0.20 5.33
C GLU A 102 -3.31 0.74 4.55
N ILE A 103 -4.33 0.21 3.89
CA ILE A 103 -5.31 1.04 3.17
C ILE A 103 -6.07 1.94 4.14
N ALA A 104 -6.55 1.39 5.26
CA ALA A 104 -7.26 2.18 6.26
C ALA A 104 -6.37 3.26 6.86
N THR A 105 -5.12 2.93 7.14
CA THR A 105 -4.13 3.87 7.65
C THR A 105 -3.86 4.99 6.65
N LYS A 106 -3.65 4.65 5.39
CA LYS A 106 -3.41 5.63 4.33
C LYS A 106 -4.63 6.50 4.05
N LYS A 107 -5.82 5.92 4.11
CA LYS A 107 -7.06 6.68 3.95
C LYS A 107 -7.18 7.76 5.02
N SER A 108 -6.91 7.41 6.26
CA SER A 108 -6.93 8.37 7.37
C SER A 108 -5.84 9.44 7.23
N GLU A 109 -4.62 9.01 6.88
CA GLU A 109 -3.48 9.91 6.72
C GLU A 109 -3.67 10.90 5.58
N PHE A 110 -4.24 10.45 4.45
CA PHE A 110 -4.35 11.29 3.26
C PHE A 110 -5.64 12.10 3.18
N LYS A 111 -6.57 11.89 4.10
CA LYS A 111 -7.87 12.58 4.09
C LYS A 111 -7.75 14.11 4.05
N SER A 112 -6.80 14.66 4.80
CA SER A 112 -6.61 16.12 4.88
C SER A 112 -6.06 16.72 3.58
N PHE A 113 -5.52 15.91 2.69
CA PHE A 113 -4.96 16.36 1.41
C PHE A 113 -5.98 16.28 0.27
N ILE A 114 -7.20 15.85 0.54
CA ILE A 114 -8.28 15.82 -0.44
C ILE A 114 -9.28 16.89 -0.04
N VAL A 115 -9.34 17.98 -0.83
CA VAL A 115 -10.16 19.14 -0.53
C VAL A 115 -11.21 19.30 -1.63
N ASP A 116 -12.48 19.15 -1.27
CA ASP A 116 -13.62 19.29 -2.20
C ASP A 116 -13.47 18.44 -3.47
N GLY A 117 -12.96 17.21 -3.29
CA GLY A 117 -12.71 16.29 -4.41
C GLY A 117 -11.43 16.56 -5.19
N ASN A 118 -10.69 17.61 -4.85
CA ASN A 118 -9.42 17.93 -5.50
C ASN A 118 -8.29 17.16 -4.82
N ILE A 119 -7.57 16.36 -5.59
CA ILE A 119 -6.45 15.56 -5.08
C ILE A 119 -5.07 16.14 -5.41
N ASN A 120 -4.99 17.30 -6.02
CA ASN A 120 -3.69 17.94 -6.30
C ASN A 120 -2.84 18.11 -5.05
N PRO A 121 -3.41 18.54 -3.88
CA PRO A 121 -2.62 18.59 -2.65
C PRO A 121 -2.06 17.22 -2.25
N LEU A 122 -2.79 16.14 -2.48
CA LEU A 122 -2.32 14.79 -2.21
C LEU A 122 -1.16 14.42 -3.13
N ILE A 123 -1.28 14.70 -4.42
CA ILE A 123 -0.21 14.43 -5.38
C ILE A 123 1.07 15.16 -4.97
N ASP A 124 0.96 16.46 -4.61
CA ASP A 124 2.11 17.26 -4.18
C ASP A 124 2.72 16.71 -2.89
N ALA A 125 1.89 16.30 -1.93
CA ALA A 125 2.36 15.72 -0.68
C ALA A 125 3.11 14.41 -0.92
N LEU A 126 2.60 13.55 -1.81
CA LEU A 126 3.26 12.29 -2.15
C LEU A 126 4.57 12.51 -2.87
N LYS A 127 4.63 13.50 -3.76
CA LYS A 127 5.90 13.85 -4.44
C LYS A 127 6.97 14.30 -3.45
N LYS A 128 6.58 15.10 -2.45
CA LYS A 128 7.49 15.52 -1.39
C LYS A 128 7.97 14.34 -0.54
N LYS A 129 7.05 13.44 -0.17
CA LYS A 129 7.39 12.25 0.59
C LYS A 129 8.33 11.33 -0.18
N ASN A 130 8.10 11.17 -1.50
CA ASN A 130 8.97 10.37 -2.36
C ASN A 130 10.40 10.91 -2.38
N LYS A 131 10.54 12.21 -2.45
CA LYS A 131 11.86 12.86 -2.41
C LYS A 131 12.55 12.66 -1.06
N THR A 132 11.82 12.87 0.04
CA THR A 132 12.35 12.74 1.39
C THR A 132 12.74 11.30 1.72
N LEU A 133 11.95 10.32 1.27
CA LEU A 133 12.22 8.91 1.53
C LEU A 133 13.57 8.45 0.94
N ILE A 134 13.97 9.01 -0.20
CA ILE A 134 15.29 8.72 -0.77
C ILE A 134 16.40 9.45 -0.03
N GLU A 135 16.19 10.73 0.30
CA GLU A 135 17.19 11.55 0.97
C GLU A 135 17.54 11.04 2.37
N ASN A 136 16.58 10.43 3.06
CA ASN A 136 16.77 9.91 4.43
C ASN A 136 17.10 8.42 4.46
N TYR A 137 17.37 7.84 3.31
CA TYR A 137 17.71 6.42 3.18
C TYR A 137 19.25 6.14 3.38
#